data_26a1bbb1b354d8ef34f46c1d13657ba3
#
_entry.id   26a1bbb1b354d8ef34f46c1d13657ba3
#
_cell.length_a   1.000
_cell.length_b   1.000
_cell.length_c   1.000
_cell.angle_alpha   90.00
_cell.angle_beta   90.00
_cell.angle_gamma   90.00
#
_symmetry.space_group_name_H-M   'P 1'
#
loop_
_entity.id
_entity.type
_entity.pdbx_description
1 polymer ?
#
loop_
_entity_poly.entity_id
_entity_poly.type
_entity_poly.pdbx_seq_one_letter_code
_entity_poly.pdbx_strand_id
1 'polypeptide(L)'
;LVYQVVQQNLQAIGINAGIKSYDESSWLDLRKSGEMDSFIATWTMDYNDPANIMYTFFGSAAKTRIRSLNYSDTEVMARVAAASGITDDAKRMAEYQALERKIVVDDAAWVPLLGSTHLFAIGDRVESFIPYWAGFSNFYVNDVTLK
;
A
#
# COMPACT_ATOMS: atom_id res chain seq x y z
N LEU A 1 9.84 15.74 4.70
CA LEU A 1 8.70 16.68 4.70
C LEU A 1 7.42 16.03 5.22
N VAL A 2 6.93 14.90 4.62
CA VAL A 2 5.66 14.24 5.04
C VAL A 2 5.67 13.87 6.53
N TYR A 3 6.73 13.23 7.02
CA TYR A 3 6.86 12.87 8.45
C TYR A 3 6.75 14.10 9.39
N GLN A 4 7.32 15.22 9.00
CA GLN A 4 7.25 16.45 9.79
C GLN A 4 5.84 17.03 9.85
N VAL A 5 5.10 16.95 8.73
CA VAL A 5 3.68 17.38 8.69
C VAL A 5 2.83 16.48 9.58
N VAL A 6 3.00 15.15 9.48
CA VAL A 6 2.29 14.20 10.35
C VAL A 6 2.62 14.45 11.82
N GLN A 7 3.91 14.65 12.17
CA GLN A 7 4.32 14.98 13.53
C GLN A 7 3.63 16.24 14.06
N GLN A 8 3.62 17.32 13.25
CA GLN A 8 2.95 18.58 13.63
C GLN A 8 1.45 18.40 13.84
N ASN A 9 0.78 17.65 12.97
CA ASN A 9 -0.65 17.37 13.11
C ASN A 9 -0.94 16.54 14.37
N LEU A 10 -0.11 15.57 14.71
CA LEU A 10 -0.24 14.79 15.93
C LEU A 10 -0.02 15.67 17.18
N GLN A 11 0.97 16.56 17.15
CA GLN A 11 1.21 17.52 18.24
C GLN A 11 0.03 18.45 18.45
N ALA A 12 -0.64 18.90 17.38
CA ALA A 12 -1.80 19.78 17.46
C ALA A 12 -2.99 19.16 18.20
N ILE A 13 -3.06 17.83 18.24
CA ILE A 13 -4.09 17.08 18.99
C ILE A 13 -3.55 16.49 20.30
N GLY A 14 -2.36 16.92 20.76
CA GLY A 14 -1.79 16.53 22.04
C GLY A 14 -0.97 15.22 22.01
N ILE A 15 -0.70 14.64 20.85
CA ILE A 15 0.13 13.44 20.70
C ILE A 15 1.59 13.85 20.45
N ASN A 16 2.48 13.54 21.39
CA ASN A 16 3.90 13.82 21.25
C ASN A 16 4.61 12.70 20.49
N ALA A 17 4.74 12.82 19.18
CA ALA A 17 5.39 11.87 18.29
C ALA A 17 6.83 12.28 17.98
N GLY A 18 7.79 11.38 18.19
CA GLY A 18 9.18 11.52 17.80
C GLY A 18 9.47 10.88 16.43
N ILE A 19 10.28 11.55 15.60
CA ILE A 19 10.74 10.96 14.33
C ILE A 19 12.07 10.25 14.57
N LYS A 20 12.13 8.97 14.20
CA LYS A 20 13.36 8.17 14.17
C LYS A 20 13.69 7.81 12.73
N SER A 21 14.95 7.96 12.35
CA SER A 21 15.45 7.59 11.03
C SER A 21 16.36 6.37 11.12
N TYR A 22 16.23 5.47 10.18
CA TYR A 22 17.01 4.25 10.07
C TYR A 22 17.55 4.12 8.64
N ASP A 23 18.63 3.38 8.45
CA ASP A 23 18.97 2.85 7.13
C ASP A 23 17.93 1.80 6.70
N GLU A 24 17.90 1.48 5.41
CA GLU A 24 16.84 0.62 4.84
C GLU A 24 16.84 -0.78 5.46
N SER A 25 18.02 -1.38 5.68
CA SER A 25 18.10 -2.74 6.24
C SER A 25 17.61 -2.80 7.68
N SER A 26 18.06 -1.86 8.50
CA SER A 26 17.63 -1.74 9.89
C SER A 26 16.13 -1.46 10.01
N TRP A 27 15.60 -0.61 9.13
CA TRP A 27 14.17 -0.34 9.06
C TRP A 27 13.34 -1.58 8.67
N LEU A 28 13.80 -2.35 7.67
CA LEU A 28 13.14 -3.58 7.26
C LEU A 28 13.13 -4.63 8.37
N ASP A 29 14.23 -4.79 9.09
CA ASP A 29 14.31 -5.74 10.19
C ASP A 29 13.43 -5.34 11.36
N LEU A 30 13.42 -4.06 11.73
CA LEU A 30 12.54 -3.53 12.75
C LEU A 30 11.05 -3.70 12.35
N ARG A 31 10.70 -3.44 11.09
CA ARG A 31 9.34 -3.69 10.60
C ARG A 31 8.95 -5.17 10.69
N LYS A 32 9.87 -6.09 10.35
CA LYS A 32 9.61 -7.53 10.41
C LYS A 32 9.46 -8.04 11.84
N SER A 33 10.09 -7.38 12.84
CA SER A 33 9.91 -7.76 14.24
C SER A 33 8.48 -7.54 14.74
N GLY A 34 7.72 -6.66 14.11
CA GLY A 34 6.38 -6.28 14.53
C GLY A 34 6.36 -5.27 15.69
N GLU A 35 7.48 -4.58 15.94
CA GLU A 35 7.68 -3.73 17.12
C GLU A 35 7.64 -2.22 16.80
N MET A 36 7.27 -1.85 15.55
CA MET A 36 7.14 -0.43 15.21
C MET A 36 5.85 0.14 15.75
N ASP A 37 5.92 1.27 16.44
CA ASP A 37 4.74 2.00 16.92
C ASP A 37 3.94 2.61 15.75
N SER A 38 4.64 3.25 14.82
CA SER A 38 4.05 3.86 13.61
C SER A 38 5.14 4.09 12.56
N PHE A 39 4.77 4.03 11.30
CA PHE A 39 5.68 4.30 10.19
C PHE A 39 4.90 4.74 8.95
N ILE A 40 5.58 5.40 8.01
CA ILE A 40 5.05 5.72 6.69
C ILE A 40 5.78 4.84 5.68
N ALA A 41 5.03 4.20 4.81
CA ALA A 41 5.56 3.38 3.73
C ALA A 41 4.76 3.59 2.45
N THR A 42 5.34 3.16 1.35
CA THR A 42 4.67 3.07 0.05
C THR A 42 4.52 1.61 -0.36
N TRP A 43 3.55 1.35 -1.20
CA TRP A 43 3.37 0.05 -1.84
C TRP A 43 3.10 0.25 -3.32
N THR A 44 3.83 -0.46 -4.15
CA THR A 44 3.55 -0.59 -5.57
C THR A 44 3.00 -1.99 -5.80
N MET A 45 1.85 -2.09 -6.46
CA MET A 45 1.20 -3.38 -6.67
C MET A 45 1.95 -4.20 -7.72
N ASP A 46 2.14 -5.49 -7.46
CA ASP A 46 2.78 -6.42 -8.40
C ASP A 46 1.85 -6.81 -9.54
N TYR A 47 0.54 -6.78 -9.29
CA TYR A 47 -0.52 -7.03 -10.27
C TYR A 47 -1.75 -6.17 -9.94
N ASN A 48 -2.53 -5.84 -10.98
CA ASN A 48 -3.67 -4.93 -10.88
C ASN A 48 -4.91 -5.63 -10.31
N ASP A 49 -4.87 -5.94 -9.02
CA ASP A 49 -5.99 -6.52 -8.29
C ASP A 49 -5.92 -6.13 -6.81
N PRO A 50 -7.04 -5.79 -6.15
CA PRO A 50 -7.07 -5.47 -4.72
C PRO A 50 -6.47 -6.56 -3.83
N ALA A 51 -6.50 -7.82 -4.24
CA ALA A 51 -5.86 -8.92 -3.52
C ALA A 51 -4.38 -8.66 -3.24
N ASN A 52 -3.67 -7.97 -4.15
CA ASN A 52 -2.24 -7.70 -3.98
C ASN A 52 -1.96 -6.98 -2.66
N ILE A 53 -2.64 -5.89 -2.40
CA ILE A 53 -2.46 -5.11 -1.17
C ILE A 53 -3.20 -5.75 0.01
N MET A 54 -4.45 -6.13 -0.17
CA MET A 54 -5.28 -6.64 0.92
C MET A 54 -4.72 -7.94 1.52
N TYR A 55 -4.43 -8.93 0.68
CA TYR A 55 -3.89 -10.21 1.15
C TYR A 55 -2.46 -10.08 1.69
N THR A 56 -1.66 -9.21 1.08
CA THR A 56 -0.26 -8.99 1.51
C THR A 56 -0.18 -8.40 2.91
N PHE A 57 -1.10 -7.51 3.27
CA PHE A 57 -1.05 -6.80 4.55
C PHE A 57 -2.00 -7.38 5.60
N PHE A 58 -3.15 -7.93 5.19
CA PHE A 58 -4.22 -8.35 6.10
C PHE A 58 -4.66 -9.82 5.94
N GLY A 59 -4.00 -10.59 5.10
CA GLY A 59 -4.42 -11.97 4.81
C GLY A 59 -4.13 -13.00 5.91
N SER A 60 -3.39 -12.68 6.96
CA SER A 60 -3.16 -13.53 8.12
C SER A 60 -2.42 -12.78 9.24
N ALA A 61 -2.47 -13.31 10.47
CA ALA A 61 -1.72 -12.76 11.61
C ALA A 61 -0.21 -12.67 11.36
N ALA A 62 0.38 -13.63 10.66
CA ALA A 62 1.80 -13.59 10.30
C ALA A 62 2.11 -12.46 9.31
N LYS A 63 1.23 -12.22 8.31
CA LYS A 63 1.42 -11.18 7.31
C LYS A 63 1.31 -9.78 7.91
N THR A 64 0.34 -9.54 8.76
CA THR A 64 0.18 -8.24 9.42
C THR A 64 1.32 -7.98 10.40
N ARG A 65 1.79 -9.00 11.13
CA ARG A 65 2.89 -8.86 12.08
C ARG A 65 4.21 -8.49 11.41
N ILE A 66 4.64 -9.20 10.36
CA ILE A 66 5.91 -8.91 9.67
C ILE A 66 5.92 -7.54 8.95
N ARG A 67 4.81 -6.82 8.98
CA ARG A 67 4.66 -5.46 8.48
C ARG A 67 4.38 -4.45 9.59
N SER A 68 4.52 -4.85 10.84
CA SER A 68 4.23 -4.04 12.03
C SER A 68 2.83 -3.42 12.06
N LEU A 69 1.87 -4.02 11.39
CA LEU A 69 0.48 -3.58 11.50
C LEU A 69 -0.20 -4.19 12.72
N ASN A 70 0.19 -5.41 13.09
CA ASN A 70 -0.34 -6.15 14.25
C ASN A 70 -1.87 -6.17 14.30
N TYR A 71 -2.53 -6.16 13.14
CA TYR A 71 -3.98 -6.21 13.03
C TYR A 71 -4.49 -7.54 13.59
N SER A 72 -5.55 -7.53 14.37
CA SER A 72 -5.96 -8.70 15.17
C SER A 72 -7.36 -9.24 14.84
N ASP A 73 -8.13 -8.60 13.95
CA ASP A 73 -9.45 -9.09 13.56
C ASP A 73 -9.31 -10.33 12.66
N THR A 74 -9.53 -11.50 13.26
CA THR A 74 -9.40 -12.80 12.58
C THR A 74 -10.49 -13.07 11.57
N GLU A 75 -11.69 -12.49 11.74
CA GLU A 75 -12.77 -12.60 10.77
C GLU A 75 -12.42 -11.84 9.49
N VAL A 76 -11.95 -10.60 9.62
CA VAL A 76 -11.48 -9.80 8.48
C VAL A 76 -10.34 -10.51 7.76
N MET A 77 -9.36 -11.06 8.49
CA MET A 77 -8.27 -11.83 7.88
C MET A 77 -8.76 -13.04 7.08
N ALA A 78 -9.72 -13.77 7.61
CA ALA A 78 -10.30 -14.92 6.92
C ALA A 78 -11.05 -14.50 5.65
N ARG A 79 -11.83 -13.41 5.71
CA ARG A 79 -12.53 -12.85 4.56
C ARG A 79 -11.56 -12.34 3.50
N VAL A 80 -10.49 -11.63 3.89
CA VAL A 80 -9.43 -11.18 2.96
C VAL A 80 -8.80 -12.38 2.26
N ALA A 81 -8.48 -13.44 3.00
CA ALA A 81 -7.89 -14.65 2.43
C ALA A 81 -8.83 -15.37 1.45
N ALA A 82 -10.14 -15.37 1.71
CA ALA A 82 -11.14 -16.00 0.89
C ALA A 82 -11.56 -15.17 -0.35
N ALA A 83 -11.44 -13.85 -0.27
CA ALA A 83 -11.97 -12.94 -1.30
C ALA A 83 -11.37 -13.18 -2.70
N SER A 84 -10.10 -13.59 -2.80
CA SER A 84 -9.45 -13.91 -4.07
C SER A 84 -10.06 -15.13 -4.78
N GLY A 85 -10.77 -16.00 -4.04
CA GLY A 85 -11.48 -17.16 -4.59
C GLY A 85 -12.88 -16.85 -5.14
N ILE A 86 -13.38 -15.63 -4.99
CA ILE A 86 -14.68 -15.23 -5.52
C ILE A 86 -14.54 -15.02 -7.03
N THR A 87 -15.22 -15.85 -7.81
CA THR A 87 -15.14 -15.86 -9.28
C THR A 87 -16.02 -14.82 -9.96
N ASP A 88 -17.06 -14.33 -9.28
CA ASP A 88 -17.90 -13.23 -9.74
C ASP A 88 -17.19 -11.91 -9.43
N ASP A 89 -16.75 -11.18 -10.46
CA ASP A 89 -15.97 -9.96 -10.29
C ASP A 89 -16.73 -8.87 -9.52
N ALA A 90 -18.03 -8.72 -9.76
CA ALA A 90 -18.82 -7.68 -9.07
C ALA A 90 -18.93 -8.00 -7.56
N LYS A 91 -19.17 -9.26 -7.21
CA LYS A 91 -19.21 -9.69 -5.81
C LYS A 91 -17.84 -9.59 -5.15
N ARG A 92 -16.78 -9.97 -5.87
CA ARG A 92 -15.41 -9.88 -5.38
C ARG A 92 -15.01 -8.44 -5.09
N MET A 93 -15.30 -7.52 -6.01
CA MET A 93 -15.03 -6.09 -5.80
C MET A 93 -15.85 -5.50 -4.64
N ALA A 94 -17.11 -5.87 -4.51
CA ALA A 94 -17.94 -5.43 -3.38
C ALA A 94 -17.39 -5.93 -2.04
N GLU A 95 -16.89 -7.18 -1.98
CA GLU A 95 -16.24 -7.71 -0.79
C GLU A 95 -14.97 -6.95 -0.43
N TYR A 96 -14.09 -6.65 -1.40
CA TYR A 96 -12.90 -5.85 -1.14
C TYR A 96 -13.22 -4.43 -0.69
N GLN A 97 -14.23 -3.79 -1.26
CA GLN A 97 -14.68 -2.46 -0.82
C GLN A 97 -15.20 -2.48 0.62
N ALA A 98 -15.96 -3.51 0.99
CA ALA A 98 -16.45 -3.68 2.36
C ALA A 98 -15.30 -3.91 3.35
N LEU A 99 -14.32 -4.74 2.97
CA LEU A 99 -13.11 -5.01 3.76
C LEU A 99 -12.23 -3.76 3.90
N GLU A 100 -12.04 -3.00 2.82
CA GLU A 100 -11.29 -1.74 2.85
C GLU A 100 -11.94 -0.75 3.81
N ARG A 101 -13.27 -0.57 3.71
CA ARG A 101 -14.01 0.29 4.64
C ARG A 101 -13.81 -0.15 6.09
N LYS A 102 -13.96 -1.44 6.36
CA LYS A 102 -13.78 -1.99 7.71
C LYS A 102 -12.38 -1.70 8.25
N ILE A 103 -11.32 -2.00 7.47
CA ILE A 103 -9.93 -1.85 7.89
C ILE A 103 -9.52 -0.37 8.03
N VAL A 104 -9.92 0.47 7.08
CA VAL A 104 -9.44 1.87 7.01
C VAL A 104 -10.30 2.80 7.85
N VAL A 105 -11.63 2.64 7.81
CA VAL A 105 -12.56 3.59 8.43
C VAL A 105 -12.97 3.11 9.81
N ASP A 106 -13.45 1.87 9.92
CA ASP A 106 -14.05 1.40 11.16
C ASP A 106 -12.98 1.01 12.19
N ASP A 107 -11.89 0.36 11.75
CA ASP A 107 -10.81 -0.09 12.63
C ASP A 107 -9.61 0.87 12.65
N ALA A 108 -9.53 1.80 11.70
CA ALA A 108 -8.42 2.75 11.54
C ALA A 108 -7.03 2.07 11.58
N ALA A 109 -6.91 0.88 10.98
CA ALA A 109 -5.69 0.07 11.03
C ALA A 109 -4.51 0.72 10.29
N TRP A 110 -4.78 1.53 9.31
CA TRP A 110 -3.82 2.40 8.63
C TRP A 110 -4.50 3.65 8.03
N VAL A 111 -3.70 4.64 7.68
CA VAL A 111 -4.16 5.91 7.09
C VAL A 111 -3.61 6.07 5.69
N PRO A 112 -4.41 5.97 4.64
CA PRO A 112 -4.00 6.33 3.28
C PRO A 112 -3.65 7.81 3.21
N LEU A 113 -2.44 8.15 2.75
CA LEU A 113 -1.99 9.53 2.67
C LEU A 113 -2.12 10.12 1.26
N LEU A 114 -1.64 9.40 0.26
CA LEU A 114 -1.65 9.82 -1.13
C LEU A 114 -1.44 8.65 -2.10
N GLY A 115 -1.90 8.82 -3.33
CA GLY A 115 -1.50 8.00 -4.48
C GLY A 115 -0.35 8.66 -5.22
N SER A 116 0.64 7.86 -5.64
CA SER A 116 1.76 8.36 -6.42
C SER A 116 1.34 8.63 -7.86
N THR A 117 1.84 9.74 -8.42
CA THR A 117 1.75 10.06 -9.85
C THR A 117 3.12 9.92 -10.47
N HIS A 118 3.21 9.21 -11.58
CA HIS A 118 4.44 9.07 -12.34
C HIS A 118 4.48 10.07 -13.49
N LEU A 119 5.58 10.81 -13.60
CA LEU A 119 5.82 11.77 -14.66
C LEU A 119 6.85 11.19 -15.63
N PHE A 120 6.56 11.26 -16.91
CA PHE A 120 7.43 10.80 -17.98
C PHE A 120 7.85 11.99 -18.85
N ALA A 121 9.14 12.10 -19.11
CA ALA A 121 9.66 12.98 -20.15
C ALA A 121 9.90 12.14 -21.42
N ILE A 122 9.25 12.53 -22.51
CA ILE A 122 9.30 11.78 -23.77
C ILE A 122 10.01 12.66 -24.80
N GLY A 123 11.03 12.11 -25.46
CA GLY A 123 11.78 12.83 -26.50
C GLY A 123 10.98 12.97 -27.80
N ASP A 124 11.27 14.00 -28.59
CA ASP A 124 10.56 14.36 -29.83
C ASP A 124 10.49 13.25 -30.89
N ARG A 125 11.41 12.29 -30.84
CA ARG A 125 11.45 11.13 -31.75
C ARG A 125 10.44 10.05 -31.41
N VAL A 126 9.83 10.10 -30.21
CA VAL A 126 8.80 9.14 -29.79
C VAL A 126 7.45 9.62 -30.26
N GLU A 127 6.77 8.81 -31.05
CA GLU A 127 5.42 9.08 -31.53
C GLU A 127 4.38 8.64 -30.52
N SER A 128 4.52 7.44 -29.95
CA SER A 128 3.64 6.94 -28.91
C SER A 128 4.41 6.26 -27.78
N PHE A 129 3.88 6.40 -26.58
CA PHE A 129 4.38 5.73 -25.37
C PHE A 129 3.18 5.44 -24.46
N ILE A 130 3.02 4.17 -24.08
CA ILE A 130 1.96 3.75 -23.17
C ILE A 130 2.60 3.43 -21.82
N PRO A 131 2.34 4.25 -20.78
CA PRO A 131 2.82 3.96 -19.44
C PRO A 131 2.22 2.65 -18.90
N TYR A 132 3.05 1.84 -18.28
CA TYR A 132 2.55 0.66 -17.59
C TYR A 132 1.78 1.07 -16.31
N TRP A 133 0.69 0.40 -16.02
CA TRP A 133 -0.19 0.73 -14.89
C TRP A 133 0.52 0.73 -13.52
N ALA A 134 1.56 -0.12 -13.33
CA ALA A 134 2.34 -0.20 -12.10
C ALA A 134 3.43 0.88 -11.98
N GLY A 135 3.53 1.82 -12.94
CA GLY A 135 4.46 2.94 -12.91
C GLY A 135 5.68 2.76 -13.80
N PHE A 136 6.66 3.66 -13.64
CA PHE A 136 7.77 3.85 -14.59
C PHE A 136 8.80 2.72 -14.63
N SER A 137 8.82 1.84 -13.66
CA SER A 137 9.78 0.72 -13.60
C SER A 137 9.55 -0.32 -14.69
N ASN A 138 8.36 -0.35 -15.25
CA ASN A 138 7.94 -1.32 -16.24
C ASN A 138 7.27 -0.59 -17.43
N PHE A 139 7.76 -0.85 -18.62
CA PHE A 139 7.12 -0.48 -19.87
C PHE A 139 7.42 -1.55 -20.91
N TYR A 140 6.50 -1.73 -21.83
CA TYR A 140 6.71 -2.65 -22.94
C TYR A 140 7.31 -1.89 -24.11
N VAL A 141 8.53 -2.29 -24.53
CA VAL A 141 9.22 -1.65 -25.67
C VAL A 141 8.37 -1.76 -26.94
N ASN A 142 7.59 -2.83 -27.09
CA ASN A 142 6.69 -3.02 -28.22
C ASN A 142 5.56 -1.98 -28.33
N ASP A 143 5.26 -1.28 -27.22
CA ASP A 143 4.22 -0.24 -27.17
C ASP A 143 4.81 1.16 -27.44
N VAL A 144 6.11 1.24 -27.73
CA VAL A 144 6.80 2.48 -28.10
C VAL A 144 6.94 2.55 -29.59
N THR A 145 6.40 3.60 -30.23
CA THR A 145 6.62 3.89 -31.64
C THR A 145 7.49 5.13 -31.82
N LEU A 146 8.33 5.09 -32.85
CA LEU A 146 9.18 6.20 -33.23
C LEU A 146 8.64 6.84 -34.52
N LYS A 147 8.85 8.17 -34.63
CA LYS A 147 8.57 8.92 -35.86
C LYS A 147 9.55 8.54 -36.97
#